data_5bfb895e58f4e841b3b36e136182abb0
#
_entry.id   5bfb895e58f4e841b3b36e136182abb0
#
_cell.length_a   1.000
_cell.length_b   1.000
_cell.length_c   1.000
_cell.angle_alpha   90.00
_cell.angle_beta   90.00
_cell.angle_gamma   90.00
#
_symmetry.space_group_name_H-M   'P 1'
#
loop_
_entity.id
_entity.type
_entity.pdbx_description
1 polymer ?
#
loop_
_entity_poly.entity_id
_entity_poly.type
_entity_poly.pdbx_seq_one_letter_code
_entity_poly.pdbx_strand_id
1 'polypeptide(L)'
;MFVNTTMRRLANKVLTIGRDRHGNVAITFAFALLPILGLVGAAIDYSHAISIRVALQGALDSTALKLSKQASSLKHQQLQSAAQNYFNGVFQRPEAQNVSITATYTTSGGSQVTVDGSAAMTTSFMQILGYNSLTVTGTSTVKWGNSKLRVALVLDNTGSMAQSGKMPALQTASHQLLQQLQNASSNPNDVQVAIVPFTTDVNIGNSNKNNGWLKWSYSGSGPFGTATTVTVDPSTWSGCVTDRDQNYDVQNSNPAGSTAAEIPADNPLFGCPPQIMPLGHDWTAANNLIDQMKPLGETNLTIGLVWGWQALSTGPPLNAPGLPPNTSQVIVFMTDGFNTANRWNNVLFGSGTTAAIDARTALVCSNIKAAGITIYTIQVDTSGDSPPSTLLQNCASDTNKWFYLQNPGELVTVFTQIGIALSQLRIAM
;
A
#
# COMPACT_ATOMS: atom_id res chain seq x y z
N MET A 1 -94.33 42.62 -10.54
CA MET A 1 -94.86 41.32 -10.16
C MET A 1 -93.95 40.18 -10.71
N PHE A 2 -92.61 40.40 -10.83
CA PHE A 2 -91.72 39.43 -11.42
C PHE A 2 -90.57 38.94 -10.44
N VAL A 3 -90.44 39.53 -9.27
CA VAL A 3 -89.36 39.19 -8.36
C VAL A 3 -89.72 38.02 -7.42
N ASN A 4 -90.98 37.67 -7.27
CA ASN A 4 -91.41 36.65 -6.30
C ASN A 4 -91.31 35.20 -6.86
N THR A 5 -91.23 35.04 -8.13
CA THR A 5 -91.16 33.69 -8.79
C THR A 5 -89.80 33.11 -8.87
N THR A 6 -88.76 33.98 -8.93
CA THR A 6 -87.36 33.54 -9.00
C THR A 6 -86.81 33.16 -7.62
N MET A 7 -87.23 33.85 -6.61
CA MET A 7 -86.87 33.54 -5.16
C MET A 7 -87.51 32.25 -4.70
N ARG A 8 -88.77 31.97 -5.08
CA ARG A 8 -89.43 30.71 -4.75
C ARG A 8 -88.83 29.50 -5.53
N ARG A 9 -88.31 29.70 -6.75
CA ARG A 9 -87.61 28.64 -7.48
C ARG A 9 -86.23 28.33 -6.95
N LEU A 10 -85.52 29.32 -6.44
CA LEU A 10 -84.24 29.17 -5.73
C LEU A 10 -84.43 28.48 -4.36
N ALA A 11 -85.44 28.93 -3.55
CA ALA A 11 -85.76 28.31 -2.27
C ALA A 11 -86.20 26.84 -2.42
N ASN A 12 -87.01 26.52 -3.44
CA ASN A 12 -87.39 25.11 -3.73
C ASN A 12 -86.20 24.27 -4.22
N LYS A 13 -85.25 24.81 -5.03
CA LYS A 13 -84.02 24.09 -5.42
C LYS A 13 -83.09 23.83 -4.23
N VAL A 14 -82.98 24.75 -3.30
CA VAL A 14 -82.21 24.56 -2.06
C VAL A 14 -82.83 23.52 -1.13
N LEU A 15 -84.20 23.49 -1.05
CA LEU A 15 -84.90 22.48 -0.25
C LEU A 15 -84.91 21.07 -0.91
N THR A 16 -84.80 20.96 -2.23
CA THR A 16 -84.67 19.65 -2.92
C THR A 16 -83.27 19.09 -2.76
N ILE A 17 -82.20 19.94 -2.69
CA ILE A 17 -80.82 19.50 -2.44
C ILE A 17 -80.65 18.85 -1.05
N GLY A 18 -81.42 19.34 -0.05
CA GLY A 18 -81.38 18.76 1.32
C GLY A 18 -82.12 17.43 1.46
N ARG A 19 -82.89 16.97 0.43
CA ARG A 19 -83.70 15.75 0.47
C ARG A 19 -83.20 14.66 -0.47
N ASP A 20 -82.19 14.97 -1.26
CA ASP A 20 -81.59 14.02 -2.22
C ASP A 20 -80.57 13.14 -1.53
N ARG A 21 -80.93 11.89 -1.27
CA ARG A 21 -80.03 10.89 -0.63
C ARG A 21 -78.80 10.56 -1.49
N HIS A 22 -78.76 10.96 -2.75
CA HIS A 22 -77.60 10.82 -3.65
C HIS A 22 -76.51 11.89 -3.37
N GLY A 23 -76.80 12.96 -2.64
CA GLY A 23 -75.86 14.00 -2.22
C GLY A 23 -74.82 13.53 -1.17
N ASN A 24 -75.06 12.40 -0.49
CA ASN A 24 -74.18 11.90 0.57
C ASN A 24 -72.82 11.40 0.00
N VAL A 25 -72.80 10.89 -1.23
CA VAL A 25 -71.56 10.44 -1.91
C VAL A 25 -70.65 11.64 -2.23
N ALA A 26 -71.20 12.79 -2.63
CA ALA A 26 -70.42 13.98 -2.93
C ALA A 26 -69.76 14.58 -1.66
N ILE A 27 -70.49 14.60 -0.54
CA ILE A 27 -69.96 15.05 0.74
C ILE A 27 -68.90 14.09 1.27
N THR A 28 -69.19 12.81 1.24
CA THR A 28 -68.23 11.78 1.66
C THR A 28 -66.98 11.81 0.78
N PHE A 29 -67.15 11.98 -0.54
CA PHE A 29 -66.03 12.13 -1.48
C PHE A 29 -65.20 13.40 -1.21
N ALA A 30 -65.85 14.55 -0.92
CA ALA A 30 -65.17 15.79 -0.58
C ALA A 30 -64.33 15.68 0.71
N PHE A 31 -64.86 14.99 1.74
CA PHE A 31 -64.10 14.72 2.97
C PHE A 31 -62.98 13.71 2.77
N ALA A 32 -63.16 12.69 1.91
CA ALA A 32 -62.13 11.71 1.56
C ALA A 32 -61.04 12.29 0.67
N LEU A 33 -61.35 13.30 -0.14
CA LEU A 33 -60.41 13.94 -1.07
C LEU A 33 -59.30 14.69 -0.35
N LEU A 34 -59.60 15.33 0.77
CA LEU A 34 -58.63 16.09 1.55
C LEU A 34 -57.45 15.24 2.05
N PRO A 35 -57.66 14.10 2.74
CA PRO A 35 -56.59 13.25 3.16
C PRO A 35 -55.85 12.61 1.99
N ILE A 36 -56.56 12.26 0.89
CA ILE A 36 -55.94 11.69 -0.36
C ILE A 36 -54.99 12.73 -0.96
N LEU A 37 -55.45 13.97 -1.20
CA LEU A 37 -54.63 15.05 -1.72
C LEU A 37 -53.43 15.37 -0.77
N GLY A 38 -53.64 15.30 0.54
CA GLY A 38 -52.61 15.45 1.54
C GLY A 38 -51.54 14.38 1.43
N LEU A 39 -51.94 13.12 1.28
CA LEU A 39 -50.99 12.00 1.12
C LEU A 39 -50.20 12.08 -0.20
N VAL A 40 -50.89 12.36 -1.32
CA VAL A 40 -50.24 12.52 -2.64
C VAL A 40 -49.27 13.71 -2.61
N GLY A 41 -49.72 14.84 -2.02
CA GLY A 41 -48.84 16.01 -1.87
C GLY A 41 -47.64 15.76 -1.00
N ALA A 42 -47.82 15.06 0.13
CA ALA A 42 -46.71 14.65 0.97
C ALA A 42 -45.71 13.73 0.24
N ALA A 43 -46.19 12.82 -0.59
CA ALA A 43 -45.35 11.96 -1.43
C ALA A 43 -44.51 12.78 -2.43
N ILE A 44 -45.06 13.84 -3.01
CA ILE A 44 -44.37 14.74 -3.93
C ILE A 44 -43.28 15.52 -3.19
N ASP A 45 -43.61 16.15 -2.07
CA ASP A 45 -42.63 16.89 -1.24
C ASP A 45 -41.50 15.94 -0.78
N TYR A 46 -41.84 14.73 -0.37
CA TYR A 46 -40.86 13.72 0.03
C TYR A 46 -39.96 13.28 -1.12
N SER A 47 -40.51 13.11 -2.33
CA SER A 47 -39.72 12.79 -3.53
C SER A 47 -38.72 13.89 -3.86
N HIS A 48 -39.11 15.16 -3.74
CA HIS A 48 -38.20 16.29 -3.90
C HIS A 48 -37.10 16.29 -2.82
N ALA A 49 -37.44 16.02 -1.56
CA ALA A 49 -36.45 15.91 -0.48
C ALA A 49 -35.43 14.79 -0.74
N ILE A 50 -35.87 13.64 -1.26
CA ILE A 50 -34.95 12.56 -1.66
C ILE A 50 -34.02 13.01 -2.79
N SER A 51 -34.53 13.74 -3.79
CA SER A 51 -33.70 14.26 -4.89
C SER A 51 -32.59 15.19 -4.38
N ILE A 52 -32.93 16.09 -3.44
CA ILE A 52 -31.94 16.97 -2.79
C ILE A 52 -30.97 16.16 -1.96
N ARG A 53 -31.43 15.17 -1.20
CA ARG A 53 -30.58 14.29 -0.40
C ARG A 53 -29.55 13.54 -1.23
N VAL A 54 -29.95 12.98 -2.39
CA VAL A 54 -29.05 12.28 -3.30
C VAL A 54 -27.99 13.24 -3.86
N ALA A 55 -28.41 14.44 -4.26
CA ALA A 55 -27.48 15.47 -4.73
C ALA A 55 -26.51 15.95 -3.63
N LEU A 56 -27.03 16.12 -2.40
CA LEU A 56 -26.22 16.48 -1.23
C LEU A 56 -25.17 15.39 -0.96
N GLN A 57 -25.58 14.12 -0.93
CA GLN A 57 -24.66 13.02 -0.68
C GLN A 57 -23.56 12.96 -1.75
N GLY A 58 -23.91 13.06 -3.04
CA GLY A 58 -22.92 13.06 -4.13
C GLY A 58 -21.93 14.24 -4.04
N ALA A 59 -22.40 15.42 -3.61
CA ALA A 59 -21.54 16.57 -3.40
C ALA A 59 -20.60 16.38 -2.19
N LEU A 60 -21.11 15.79 -1.08
CA LEU A 60 -20.31 15.45 0.09
C LEU A 60 -19.24 14.41 -0.25
N ASP A 61 -19.59 13.37 -0.99
CA ASP A 61 -18.66 12.31 -1.41
C ASP A 61 -17.54 12.89 -2.28
N SER A 62 -17.87 13.72 -3.25
CA SER A 62 -16.91 14.39 -4.11
C SER A 62 -16.00 15.35 -3.32
N THR A 63 -16.56 16.06 -2.34
CA THR A 63 -15.82 17.00 -1.47
C THR A 63 -14.85 16.24 -0.56
N ALA A 64 -15.30 15.19 0.10
CA ALA A 64 -14.46 14.36 0.96
C ALA A 64 -13.30 13.72 0.18
N LEU A 65 -13.57 13.21 -1.02
CA LEU A 65 -12.55 12.66 -1.91
C LEU A 65 -11.54 13.72 -2.38
N LYS A 66 -12.00 14.93 -2.70
CA LYS A 66 -11.09 16.02 -3.07
C LYS A 66 -10.21 16.44 -1.91
N LEU A 67 -10.78 16.57 -0.71
CA LEU A 67 -10.06 16.99 0.48
C LEU A 67 -9.05 15.93 0.96
N SER A 68 -9.31 14.65 0.74
CA SER A 68 -8.41 13.57 1.17
C SER A 68 -6.98 13.74 0.62
N LYS A 69 -6.83 14.38 -0.55
CA LYS A 69 -5.53 14.61 -1.18
C LYS A 69 -4.69 15.72 -0.54
N GLN A 70 -5.29 16.58 0.29
CA GLN A 70 -4.60 17.75 0.85
C GLN A 70 -4.87 17.97 2.35
N ALA A 71 -5.75 17.18 2.97
CA ALA A 71 -6.19 17.41 4.35
C ALA A 71 -5.05 17.37 5.37
N SER A 72 -4.02 16.53 5.13
CA SER A 72 -2.86 16.40 6.03
C SER A 72 -1.98 17.66 6.09
N SER A 73 -2.02 18.50 5.06
CA SER A 73 -1.24 19.74 4.98
C SER A 73 -2.00 21.00 5.40
N LEU A 74 -3.32 20.89 5.63
CA LEU A 74 -4.19 22.04 5.93
C LEU A 74 -4.47 22.15 7.43
N LYS A 75 -4.47 23.40 7.94
CA LYS A 75 -5.02 23.70 9.26
C LYS A 75 -6.56 23.60 9.22
N HIS A 76 -7.19 23.39 10.37
CA HIS A 76 -8.64 23.19 10.47
C HIS A 76 -9.45 24.25 9.72
N GLN A 77 -9.13 25.56 9.86
CA GLN A 77 -9.83 26.63 9.15
C GLN A 77 -9.64 26.58 7.63
N GLN A 78 -8.43 26.22 7.19
CA GLN A 78 -8.12 26.07 5.75
C GLN A 78 -8.85 24.87 5.15
N LEU A 79 -8.95 23.77 5.90
CA LEU A 79 -9.72 22.59 5.51
C LEU A 79 -11.20 22.92 5.35
N GLN A 80 -11.79 23.64 6.32
CA GLN A 80 -13.18 24.07 6.26
C GLN A 80 -13.45 24.99 5.07
N SER A 81 -12.56 25.97 4.82
CA SER A 81 -12.70 26.89 3.68
C SER A 81 -12.58 26.15 2.34
N ALA A 82 -11.63 25.21 2.22
CA ALA A 82 -11.45 24.39 1.03
C ALA A 82 -12.67 23.49 0.78
N ALA A 83 -13.24 22.90 1.85
CA ALA A 83 -14.46 22.14 1.79
C ALA A 83 -15.62 22.96 1.25
N GLN A 84 -15.85 24.13 1.84
CA GLN A 84 -16.95 25.01 1.45
C GLN A 84 -16.84 25.46 -0.01
N ASN A 85 -15.64 25.86 -0.46
CA ASN A 85 -15.39 26.31 -1.82
C ASN A 85 -15.66 25.20 -2.85
N TYR A 86 -15.16 23.99 -2.57
CA TYR A 86 -15.38 22.88 -3.49
C TYR A 86 -16.83 22.39 -3.49
N PHE A 87 -17.43 22.26 -2.30
CA PHE A 87 -18.84 21.86 -2.16
C PHE A 87 -19.78 22.82 -2.91
N ASN A 88 -19.60 24.13 -2.76
CA ASN A 88 -20.40 25.14 -3.46
C ASN A 88 -20.28 25.05 -4.98
N GLY A 89 -19.13 24.58 -5.49
CA GLY A 89 -18.91 24.34 -6.91
C GLY A 89 -19.66 23.13 -7.47
N VAL A 90 -19.90 22.10 -6.65
CA VAL A 90 -20.52 20.84 -7.10
C VAL A 90 -21.97 20.67 -6.66
N PHE A 91 -22.41 21.33 -5.60
CA PHE A 91 -23.81 21.30 -5.14
C PHE A 91 -24.60 22.45 -5.77
N GLN A 92 -25.30 22.17 -6.88
CA GLN A 92 -26.06 23.12 -7.66
C GLN A 92 -27.58 22.83 -7.53
N ARG A 93 -28.16 23.23 -6.39
CA ARG A 93 -29.60 23.04 -6.07
C ARG A 93 -30.19 24.33 -5.53
N PRO A 94 -30.73 25.20 -6.41
CA PRO A 94 -31.26 26.52 -6.00
C PRO A 94 -32.47 26.43 -5.07
N GLU A 95 -33.18 25.29 -5.10
CA GLU A 95 -34.31 25.00 -4.19
C GLU A 95 -33.90 24.64 -2.76
N ALA A 96 -32.61 24.30 -2.56
CA ALA A 96 -32.08 23.99 -1.24
C ALA A 96 -31.73 25.28 -0.46
N GLN A 97 -32.19 25.36 0.77
CA GLN A 97 -31.98 26.50 1.67
C GLN A 97 -31.19 26.07 2.90
N ASN A 98 -30.61 27.01 3.61
CA ASN A 98 -29.87 26.78 4.87
C ASN A 98 -28.83 25.65 4.72
N VAL A 99 -28.11 25.64 3.57
CA VAL A 99 -27.09 24.64 3.28
C VAL A 99 -25.88 24.91 4.18
N SER A 100 -25.48 23.91 4.93
CA SER A 100 -24.29 23.96 5.77
C SER A 100 -23.47 22.68 5.62
N ILE A 101 -22.14 22.83 5.69
CA ILE A 101 -21.21 21.70 5.74
C ILE A 101 -20.16 21.92 6.82
N THR A 102 -19.68 20.82 7.37
CA THR A 102 -18.56 20.79 8.32
C THR A 102 -17.56 19.71 7.86
N ALA A 103 -16.29 20.09 7.73
CA ALA A 103 -15.22 19.17 7.38
C ALA A 103 -14.29 18.96 8.56
N THR A 104 -14.02 17.71 8.91
CA THR A 104 -13.10 17.33 9.98
C THR A 104 -12.03 16.38 9.43
N TYR A 105 -10.79 16.56 9.90
CA TYR A 105 -9.67 15.67 9.60
C TYR A 105 -9.14 15.09 10.91
N THR A 106 -8.98 13.77 10.96
CA THR A 106 -8.41 13.08 12.12
C THR A 106 -7.38 12.06 11.65
N THR A 107 -6.42 11.77 12.53
CA THR A 107 -5.36 10.76 12.32
C THR A 107 -5.48 9.58 13.31
N SER A 108 -6.46 9.63 14.20
CA SER A 108 -6.71 8.56 15.16
C SER A 108 -7.34 7.35 14.46
N GLY A 109 -6.60 6.24 14.43
CA GLY A 109 -7.04 5.02 13.74
C GLY A 109 -6.91 5.06 12.22
N GLY A 110 -6.09 5.97 11.68
CA GLY A 110 -5.88 6.23 10.26
C GLY A 110 -6.24 7.66 9.89
N SER A 111 -5.68 8.14 8.77
CA SER A 111 -6.09 9.44 8.23
C SER A 111 -7.51 9.34 7.68
N GLN A 112 -8.40 10.22 8.14
CA GLN A 112 -9.75 10.31 7.57
C GLN A 112 -10.22 11.75 7.49
N VAL A 113 -10.94 12.06 6.43
CA VAL A 113 -11.74 13.27 6.30
C VAL A 113 -13.20 12.87 6.36
N THR A 114 -13.93 13.51 7.25
CA THR A 114 -15.39 13.41 7.31
C THR A 114 -15.97 14.76 6.92
N VAL A 115 -16.93 14.74 6.02
CA VAL A 115 -17.70 15.92 5.61
C VAL A 115 -19.16 15.65 5.93
N ASP A 116 -19.69 16.39 6.90
CA ASP A 116 -21.09 16.36 7.27
C ASP A 116 -21.81 17.53 6.58
N GLY A 117 -23.05 17.32 6.15
CA GLY A 117 -23.81 18.36 5.48
C GLY A 117 -25.30 18.28 5.78
N SER A 118 -25.94 19.44 5.73
CA SER A 118 -27.39 19.57 5.81
C SER A 118 -27.92 20.58 4.80
N ALA A 119 -29.14 20.35 4.33
CA ALA A 119 -29.87 21.27 3.48
C ALA A 119 -31.36 21.19 3.83
N ALA A 120 -32.07 22.31 3.79
CA ALA A 120 -33.49 22.37 3.96
C ALA A 120 -34.17 22.68 2.62
N MET A 121 -35.39 22.20 2.44
CA MET A 121 -36.28 22.62 1.37
C MET A 121 -37.63 23.05 1.91
N THR A 122 -38.26 24.03 1.26
CA THR A 122 -39.62 24.42 1.54
C THR A 122 -40.58 23.37 0.95
N THR A 123 -41.58 22.97 1.74
CA THR A 123 -42.61 22.06 1.26
C THR A 123 -43.71 22.82 0.53
N SER A 124 -44.31 22.20 -0.50
CA SER A 124 -45.41 22.79 -1.26
C SER A 124 -46.77 22.34 -0.72
N PHE A 125 -46.88 21.09 -0.36
CA PHE A 125 -48.15 20.48 0.08
C PHE A 125 -48.14 20.21 1.60
N MET A 126 -47.04 19.73 2.16
CA MET A 126 -46.97 19.45 3.61
C MET A 126 -47.10 20.70 4.48
N GLN A 127 -46.85 21.88 3.94
CA GLN A 127 -47.12 23.16 4.67
C GLN A 127 -48.58 23.34 5.06
N ILE A 128 -49.52 22.78 4.29
CA ILE A 128 -50.95 22.79 4.62
C ILE A 128 -51.22 21.98 5.88
N LEU A 129 -50.37 20.98 6.14
CA LEU A 129 -50.42 20.15 7.35
C LEU A 129 -49.53 20.70 8.48
N GLY A 130 -48.96 21.91 8.31
CA GLY A 130 -48.13 22.56 9.30
C GLY A 130 -46.62 22.25 9.20
N TYR A 131 -46.17 21.48 8.21
CA TYR A 131 -44.75 21.18 7.97
C TYR A 131 -44.24 22.10 6.86
N ASN A 132 -43.63 23.22 7.22
CA ASN A 132 -43.21 24.25 6.28
C ASN A 132 -41.90 23.93 5.56
N SER A 133 -41.03 23.05 6.13
CA SER A 133 -39.78 22.65 5.54
C SER A 133 -39.42 21.22 5.91
N LEU A 134 -38.63 20.56 5.03
CA LEU A 134 -37.98 19.28 5.28
C LEU A 134 -36.48 19.51 5.28
N THR A 135 -35.76 18.99 6.29
CA THR A 135 -34.30 19.02 6.35
C THR A 135 -33.74 17.66 5.97
N VAL A 136 -32.79 17.64 5.06
CA VAL A 136 -32.02 16.45 4.68
C VAL A 136 -30.59 16.59 5.16
N THR A 137 -30.01 15.50 5.64
CA THR A 137 -28.63 15.42 6.11
C THR A 137 -27.88 14.32 5.38
N GLY A 138 -26.58 14.46 5.28
CA GLY A 138 -25.69 13.45 4.75
C GLY A 138 -24.32 13.53 5.40
N THR A 139 -23.58 12.44 5.35
CA THR A 139 -22.22 12.34 5.85
C THR A 139 -21.39 11.54 4.84
N SER A 140 -20.21 12.03 4.54
CA SER A 140 -19.23 11.30 3.74
C SER A 140 -17.92 11.21 4.48
N THR A 141 -17.36 10.02 4.58
CA THR A 141 -16.05 9.76 5.18
C THR A 141 -15.15 9.06 4.20
N VAL A 142 -14.04 9.70 3.88
CA VAL A 142 -12.94 9.10 3.12
C VAL A 142 -11.83 8.75 4.10
N LYS A 143 -11.51 7.48 4.19
CA LYS A 143 -10.36 6.98 4.96
C LYS A 143 -9.25 6.65 3.98
N TRP A 144 -8.04 7.08 4.30
CA TRP A 144 -6.85 6.62 3.57
C TRP A 144 -5.81 6.17 4.59
N GLY A 145 -5.07 5.13 4.19
CA GLY A 145 -4.26 4.42 5.15
C GLY A 145 -3.15 5.27 5.73
N ASN A 146 -3.00 5.20 7.04
CA ASN A 146 -1.70 5.22 7.66
C ASN A 146 -1.05 3.84 7.52
N SER A 147 -1.25 3.14 6.40
CA SER A 147 -0.51 1.94 6.08
C SER A 147 0.94 2.33 5.96
N LYS A 148 1.72 1.87 6.91
CA LYS A 148 3.18 2.02 6.84
C LYS A 148 3.72 0.98 5.89
N LEU A 149 4.81 1.30 5.24
CA LEU A 149 5.44 0.44 4.27
C LEU A 149 6.92 0.25 4.63
N ARG A 150 7.35 -1.00 4.71
CA ARG A 150 8.75 -1.37 4.87
C ARG A 150 9.19 -2.17 3.65
N VAL A 151 10.19 -1.69 2.96
CA VAL A 151 10.70 -2.30 1.74
C VAL A 151 12.16 -2.67 1.92
N ALA A 152 12.51 -3.93 1.69
CA ALA A 152 13.90 -4.34 1.51
C ALA A 152 14.18 -4.50 0.01
N LEU A 153 15.07 -3.68 -0.52
CA LEU A 153 15.62 -3.82 -1.87
C LEU A 153 16.81 -4.79 -1.80
N VAL A 154 16.63 -6.00 -2.28
CA VAL A 154 17.66 -7.04 -2.34
C VAL A 154 18.18 -7.07 -3.76
N LEU A 155 19.36 -6.53 -3.93
CA LEU A 155 19.89 -6.18 -5.25
C LEU A 155 21.15 -6.97 -5.56
N ASP A 156 21.12 -7.65 -6.69
CA ASP A 156 22.24 -8.45 -7.19
C ASP A 156 23.45 -7.55 -7.49
N ASN A 157 24.56 -7.88 -6.84
CA ASN A 157 25.85 -7.20 -7.02
C ASN A 157 26.91 -8.15 -7.58
N THR A 158 26.51 -9.27 -8.19
CA THR A 158 27.41 -10.33 -8.70
C THR A 158 28.11 -9.94 -9.98
N GLY A 159 29.17 -10.69 -10.34
CA GLY A 159 30.02 -10.38 -11.46
C GLY A 159 29.30 -10.36 -12.81
N SER A 160 28.25 -11.16 -13.00
CA SER A 160 27.41 -11.18 -14.20
C SER A 160 26.69 -9.88 -14.50
N MET A 161 26.43 -9.07 -13.46
CA MET A 161 25.82 -7.73 -13.58
C MET A 161 26.71 -6.72 -14.32
N ALA A 162 28.02 -7.03 -14.54
CA ALA A 162 28.92 -6.18 -15.33
C ALA A 162 28.55 -6.17 -16.82
N GLN A 163 27.79 -7.17 -17.28
CA GLN A 163 27.53 -7.38 -18.69
C GLN A 163 26.30 -6.61 -19.17
N SER A 164 26.28 -6.26 -20.46
CA SER A 164 25.11 -5.75 -21.18
C SER A 164 24.40 -4.53 -20.51
N GLY A 165 25.12 -3.75 -19.69
CA GLY A 165 24.55 -2.57 -19.02
C GLY A 165 23.58 -2.87 -17.87
N LYS A 166 23.57 -4.10 -17.34
CA LYS A 166 22.64 -4.51 -16.26
C LYS A 166 22.81 -3.67 -14.99
N MET A 167 24.05 -3.48 -14.51
CA MET A 167 24.29 -2.69 -13.28
C MET A 167 23.86 -1.22 -13.44
N PRO A 168 24.23 -0.48 -14.49
CA PRO A 168 23.73 0.88 -14.70
C PRO A 168 22.20 0.95 -14.79
N ALA A 169 21.55 -0.04 -15.43
CA ALA A 169 20.09 -0.09 -15.51
C ALA A 169 19.45 -0.34 -14.13
N LEU A 170 20.03 -1.24 -13.33
CA LEU A 170 19.60 -1.50 -11.96
C LEU A 170 19.73 -0.25 -11.08
N GLN A 171 20.86 0.46 -11.15
CA GLN A 171 21.07 1.70 -10.41
C GLN A 171 20.01 2.74 -10.79
N THR A 172 19.80 2.97 -12.10
CA THR A 172 18.78 3.91 -12.59
C THR A 172 17.37 3.54 -12.11
N ALA A 173 16.98 2.27 -12.23
CA ALA A 173 15.69 1.78 -11.80
C ALA A 173 15.49 1.91 -10.28
N SER A 174 16.53 1.61 -9.51
CA SER A 174 16.52 1.72 -8.05
C SER A 174 16.36 3.17 -7.59
N HIS A 175 17.04 4.13 -8.20
CA HIS A 175 16.86 5.56 -7.93
C HIS A 175 15.42 6.00 -8.17
N GLN A 176 14.82 5.56 -9.28
CA GLN A 176 13.43 5.90 -9.58
C GLN A 176 12.44 5.29 -8.59
N LEU A 177 12.65 4.04 -8.16
CA LEU A 177 11.83 3.42 -7.13
C LEU A 177 11.97 4.16 -5.79
N LEU A 178 13.19 4.50 -5.37
CA LEU A 178 13.43 5.29 -4.17
C LEU A 178 12.72 6.64 -4.23
N GLN A 179 12.77 7.33 -5.37
CA GLN A 179 12.06 8.60 -5.56
C GLN A 179 10.55 8.45 -5.42
N GLN A 180 9.96 7.38 -5.96
CA GLN A 180 8.52 7.11 -5.83
C GLN A 180 8.14 6.80 -4.39
N LEU A 181 8.93 5.98 -3.70
CA LEU A 181 8.72 5.63 -2.29
C LEU A 181 8.87 6.87 -1.40
N GLN A 182 9.84 7.74 -1.67
CA GLN A 182 10.02 9.01 -1.00
C GLN A 182 8.82 9.93 -1.20
N ASN A 183 8.33 10.07 -2.43
CA ASN A 183 7.16 10.88 -2.77
C ASN A 183 5.86 10.33 -2.12
N ALA A 184 5.79 9.02 -1.91
CA ALA A 184 4.70 8.38 -1.19
C ALA A 184 4.79 8.57 0.33
N SER A 185 5.92 9.01 0.88
CA SER A 185 6.15 9.21 2.31
C SER A 185 5.74 10.61 2.74
N SER A 186 4.61 10.74 3.42
CA SER A 186 4.16 12.04 3.96
C SER A 186 4.84 12.38 5.29
N ASN A 187 5.33 11.37 6.02
CA ASN A 187 6.07 11.52 7.29
C ASN A 187 7.26 10.56 7.31
N PRO A 188 8.34 10.85 8.07
CA PRO A 188 9.57 10.07 8.06
C PRO A 188 9.43 8.56 8.30
N ASN A 189 8.39 8.12 9.01
CA ASN A 189 8.17 6.71 9.35
C ASN A 189 7.05 6.04 8.54
N ASP A 190 6.51 6.71 7.53
CA ASP A 190 5.45 6.16 6.69
C ASP A 190 6.00 5.11 5.73
N VAL A 191 7.17 5.40 5.15
CA VAL A 191 7.89 4.49 4.27
C VAL A 191 9.33 4.37 4.76
N GLN A 192 9.78 3.16 5.02
CA GLN A 192 11.16 2.83 5.39
C GLN A 192 11.74 1.87 4.36
N VAL A 193 13.00 2.06 4.02
CA VAL A 193 13.70 1.23 3.03
C VAL A 193 14.99 0.69 3.63
N ALA A 194 15.28 -0.57 3.36
CA ALA A 194 16.58 -1.19 3.54
C ALA A 194 17.14 -1.54 2.16
N ILE A 195 18.47 -1.50 2.00
CA ILE A 195 19.15 -1.91 0.77
C ILE A 195 20.16 -2.99 1.11
N VAL A 196 20.04 -4.11 0.42
CA VAL A 196 20.84 -5.32 0.64
C VAL A 196 21.52 -5.71 -0.67
N PRO A 197 22.71 -5.14 -0.98
CA PRO A 197 23.54 -5.67 -2.05
C PRO A 197 24.06 -7.04 -1.64
N PHE A 198 24.01 -8.02 -2.55
CA PHE A 198 24.47 -9.37 -2.25
C PHE A 198 25.32 -9.97 -3.37
N THR A 199 26.16 -10.92 -2.99
CA THR A 199 26.94 -11.81 -3.85
C THR A 199 26.82 -13.24 -3.30
N THR A 200 27.90 -13.97 -3.08
CA THR A 200 27.94 -15.15 -2.18
C THR A 200 27.82 -14.75 -0.72
N ASP A 201 28.06 -13.48 -0.44
CA ASP A 201 28.12 -12.85 0.88
C ASP A 201 27.32 -11.56 0.89
N VAL A 202 27.12 -11.06 2.11
CA VAL A 202 26.61 -9.70 2.34
C VAL A 202 27.55 -8.98 3.29
N ASN A 203 27.54 -7.66 3.28
CA ASN A 203 28.38 -6.82 4.13
C ASN A 203 27.53 -6.17 5.22
N ILE A 204 27.80 -6.51 6.47
CA ILE A 204 27.12 -5.93 7.63
C ILE A 204 27.90 -4.78 8.27
N GLY A 205 29.08 -4.49 7.77
CA GLY A 205 29.98 -3.47 8.29
C GLY A 205 30.90 -3.97 9.41
N ASN A 206 32.16 -3.54 9.36
CA ASN A 206 33.19 -3.95 10.30
C ASN A 206 33.00 -3.40 11.73
N SER A 207 32.11 -2.43 11.93
CA SER A 207 31.71 -1.97 13.26
C SER A 207 31.08 -3.08 14.11
N ASN A 208 30.58 -4.14 13.48
CA ASN A 208 29.97 -5.30 14.13
C ASN A 208 30.99 -6.31 14.69
N LYS A 209 32.29 -6.12 14.49
CA LYS A 209 33.33 -7.09 14.85
C LYS A 209 33.37 -7.52 16.33
N ASN A 210 32.84 -6.70 17.23
CA ASN A 210 32.80 -6.99 18.65
C ASN A 210 31.50 -7.66 19.12
N ASN A 211 30.58 -7.97 18.18
CA ASN A 211 29.34 -8.64 18.52
C ASN A 211 29.58 -10.13 18.79
N GLY A 212 29.12 -10.60 19.94
CA GLY A 212 29.31 -11.98 20.39
C GLY A 212 28.54 -13.04 19.60
N TRP A 213 27.78 -12.63 18.59
CA TRP A 213 27.07 -13.53 17.68
C TRP A 213 27.79 -13.75 16.33
N LEU A 214 29.00 -13.20 16.16
CA LEU A 214 29.87 -13.51 15.02
C LEU A 214 30.67 -14.78 15.28
N LYS A 215 30.75 -15.62 14.28
CA LYS A 215 31.53 -16.86 14.25
C LYS A 215 32.75 -16.67 13.37
N TRP A 216 33.94 -16.70 13.99
CA TRP A 216 35.23 -16.44 13.32
C TRP A 216 35.88 -17.67 12.68
N SER A 217 35.33 -18.86 12.95
CA SER A 217 35.79 -20.12 12.33
C SER A 217 34.59 -21.00 12.04
N TYR A 218 34.50 -21.51 10.82
CA TYR A 218 33.39 -22.33 10.35
C TYR A 218 33.84 -23.34 9.29
N SER A 219 33.06 -24.40 9.08
CA SER A 219 33.28 -25.35 7.99
C SER A 219 32.55 -24.88 6.74
N GLY A 220 33.21 -24.87 5.60
CA GLY A 220 32.65 -24.46 4.33
C GLY A 220 33.46 -24.94 3.14
N SER A 221 33.06 -24.58 1.94
CA SER A 221 33.90 -24.70 0.73
C SER A 221 34.91 -23.58 0.70
N GLY A 222 36.19 -23.92 0.67
CA GLY A 222 37.21 -22.92 0.41
C GLY A 222 37.11 -22.35 -1.02
N PRO A 223 37.94 -21.36 -1.36
CA PRO A 223 37.83 -20.61 -2.62
C PRO A 223 37.78 -21.46 -3.88
N PHE A 224 38.23 -22.71 -3.80
CA PHE A 224 38.26 -23.64 -4.94
C PHE A 224 37.37 -24.88 -4.72
N GLY A 225 36.31 -24.76 -3.93
CA GLY A 225 35.32 -25.81 -3.75
C GLY A 225 35.73 -26.97 -2.85
N THR A 226 36.90 -26.93 -2.21
CA THR A 226 37.34 -27.96 -1.27
C THR A 226 36.79 -27.72 0.13
N ALA A 227 36.17 -28.76 0.72
CA ALA A 227 35.70 -28.67 2.10
C ALA A 227 36.88 -28.34 3.03
N THR A 228 36.78 -27.26 3.79
CA THR A 228 37.82 -26.78 4.69
C THR A 228 37.24 -26.07 5.91
N THR A 229 38.09 -25.89 6.92
CA THR A 229 37.78 -24.94 8.01
C THR A 229 38.30 -23.56 7.60
N VAL A 230 37.39 -22.63 7.43
CA VAL A 230 37.69 -21.21 7.20
C VAL A 230 37.86 -20.52 8.55
N THR A 231 38.94 -19.76 8.71
CA THR A 231 39.17 -18.92 9.91
C THR A 231 39.47 -17.51 9.45
N VAL A 232 38.72 -16.56 9.96
CA VAL A 232 38.85 -15.14 9.64
C VAL A 232 39.50 -14.39 10.79
N ASP A 233 40.51 -13.61 10.48
CA ASP A 233 41.15 -12.71 11.49
C ASP A 233 40.25 -11.47 11.69
N PRO A 234 39.74 -11.25 12.92
CA PRO A 234 38.90 -10.07 13.22
C PRO A 234 39.60 -8.74 12.93
N SER A 235 40.94 -8.68 12.92
CA SER A 235 41.65 -7.45 12.64
C SER A 235 41.63 -7.00 11.20
N THR A 236 41.49 -7.95 10.27
CA THR A 236 41.45 -7.73 8.81
C THR A 236 40.04 -7.86 8.20
N TRP A 237 39.05 -8.22 9.01
CA TRP A 237 37.70 -8.45 8.55
C TRP A 237 37.07 -7.17 8.00
N SER A 238 36.49 -7.25 6.80
CA SER A 238 35.88 -6.12 6.07
C SER A 238 34.41 -5.87 6.37
N GLY A 239 33.74 -6.76 7.12
CA GLY A 239 32.32 -6.72 7.40
C GLY A 239 31.50 -7.78 6.64
N CYS A 240 32.13 -8.59 5.79
CA CYS A 240 31.45 -9.66 5.06
C CYS A 240 31.06 -10.82 5.96
N VAL A 241 29.91 -11.41 5.64
CA VAL A 241 29.40 -12.62 6.31
C VAL A 241 28.78 -13.55 5.28
N THR A 242 28.92 -14.87 5.52
CA THR A 242 28.37 -15.92 4.70
C THR A 242 27.19 -16.65 5.36
N ASP A 243 26.71 -17.74 4.75
CA ASP A 243 25.56 -18.49 5.24
C ASP A 243 25.80 -19.04 6.66
N ARG A 244 24.77 -18.94 7.50
CA ARG A 244 24.72 -19.59 8.83
C ARG A 244 24.65 -21.12 8.69
N ASP A 245 24.84 -21.84 9.78
CA ASP A 245 24.69 -23.29 9.78
C ASP A 245 23.25 -23.69 9.36
N GLN A 246 23.13 -24.79 8.63
CA GLN A 246 21.81 -25.31 8.20
C GLN A 246 21.04 -25.79 9.45
N ASN A 247 19.79 -25.40 9.67
CA ASN A 247 18.82 -24.68 8.84
C ASN A 247 18.67 -23.17 9.23
N TYR A 248 19.60 -22.60 9.95
CA TYR A 248 19.57 -21.17 10.30
C TYR A 248 19.81 -20.27 9.08
N ASP A 249 20.48 -20.78 8.05
CA ASP A 249 20.73 -20.11 6.76
C ASP A 249 19.45 -19.70 6.01
N VAL A 250 18.30 -20.24 6.34
CA VAL A 250 17.00 -19.95 5.72
C VAL A 250 15.99 -19.33 6.68
N GLN A 251 16.45 -18.83 7.82
CA GLN A 251 15.60 -18.27 8.89
C GLN A 251 16.08 -16.86 9.30
N ASN A 252 15.22 -16.10 9.94
CA ASN A 252 15.55 -14.81 10.53
C ASN A 252 15.74 -14.86 12.07
N SER A 253 16.00 -16.04 12.61
CA SER A 253 16.19 -16.24 14.04
C SER A 253 17.37 -15.43 14.60
N ASN A 254 17.26 -15.04 15.88
CA ASN A 254 18.29 -14.29 16.58
C ASN A 254 19.65 -15.02 16.54
N PRO A 255 20.73 -14.39 16.08
CA PRO A 255 22.03 -15.04 15.96
C PRO A 255 22.70 -15.34 17.32
N ALA A 256 22.26 -14.72 18.42
CA ALA A 256 22.80 -14.99 19.76
C ALA A 256 22.16 -16.21 20.45
N GLY A 257 21.24 -16.92 19.78
CA GLY A 257 20.46 -18.00 20.40
C GLY A 257 21.20 -19.32 20.57
N SER A 258 22.19 -19.61 19.72
CA SER A 258 23.02 -20.82 19.77
C SER A 258 24.21 -20.69 18.83
N THR A 259 25.24 -21.55 19.01
CA THR A 259 26.42 -21.57 18.13
C THR A 259 26.09 -21.82 16.66
N ALA A 260 25.02 -22.57 16.38
CA ALA A 260 24.56 -22.81 15.01
C ALA A 260 23.81 -21.61 14.41
N ALA A 261 23.25 -20.74 15.27
CA ALA A 261 22.59 -19.52 14.86
C ALA A 261 23.58 -18.36 14.59
N GLU A 262 24.81 -18.44 15.12
CA GLU A 262 25.85 -17.45 14.89
C GLU A 262 26.13 -17.22 13.42
N ILE A 263 26.54 -16.01 13.08
CA ILE A 263 26.77 -15.57 11.72
C ILE A 263 28.28 -15.72 11.41
N PRO A 264 28.67 -16.55 10.43
CA PRO A 264 30.08 -16.73 10.07
C PRO A 264 30.62 -15.46 9.40
N ALA A 265 31.65 -14.89 9.98
CA ALA A 265 32.45 -13.84 9.35
C ALA A 265 33.22 -14.45 8.15
N ASP A 266 33.29 -13.72 7.03
CA ASP A 266 34.02 -14.15 5.86
C ASP A 266 34.88 -13.03 5.28
N ASN A 267 35.90 -13.44 4.50
CA ASN A 267 36.69 -12.59 3.64
C ASN A 267 36.68 -13.19 2.22
N PRO A 268 35.63 -12.93 1.45
CA PRO A 268 35.45 -13.56 0.15
C PRO A 268 36.55 -13.16 -0.85
N LEU A 269 36.98 -14.12 -1.67
CA LEU A 269 38.08 -13.98 -2.62
C LEU A 269 37.91 -12.79 -3.57
N PHE A 270 36.68 -12.55 -4.02
CA PHE A 270 36.38 -11.50 -4.99
C PHE A 270 36.01 -10.16 -4.34
N GLY A 271 36.11 -10.06 -3.01
CA GLY A 271 35.80 -8.87 -2.25
C GLY A 271 34.37 -8.86 -1.71
N CYS A 272 34.13 -7.91 -0.83
CA CYS A 272 32.87 -7.71 -0.12
C CYS A 272 31.97 -6.72 -0.87
N PRO A 273 30.67 -6.98 -1.04
CA PRO A 273 29.76 -6.00 -1.62
C PRO A 273 29.65 -4.76 -0.72
N PRO A 274 29.06 -3.65 -1.20
CA PRO A 274 28.78 -2.50 -0.35
C PRO A 274 27.98 -2.87 0.88
N GLN A 275 28.22 -2.15 1.98
CA GLN A 275 27.56 -2.44 3.27
C GLN A 275 26.06 -2.29 3.17
N ILE A 276 25.30 -3.25 3.73
CA ILE A 276 23.84 -3.18 3.88
C ILE A 276 23.45 -1.86 4.54
N MET A 277 22.47 -1.18 3.99
CA MET A 277 21.76 -0.10 4.66
C MET A 277 20.59 -0.69 5.46
N PRO A 278 20.61 -0.63 6.80
CA PRO A 278 19.47 -1.07 7.61
C PRO A 278 18.22 -0.27 7.31
N LEU A 279 17.06 -0.81 7.73
CA LEU A 279 15.77 -0.19 7.53
C LEU A 279 15.71 1.24 8.10
N GLY A 280 15.43 2.21 7.25
CA GLY A 280 15.41 3.62 7.60
C GLY A 280 14.69 4.48 6.56
N HIS A 281 14.83 5.78 6.69
CA HIS A 281 14.26 6.78 5.77
C HIS A 281 15.31 7.81 5.30
N ASP A 282 16.58 7.45 5.36
CA ASP A 282 17.67 8.27 4.80
C ASP A 282 17.80 8.01 3.29
N TRP A 283 17.02 8.76 2.52
CA TRP A 283 16.98 8.65 1.06
C TRP A 283 18.32 9.00 0.39
N THR A 284 19.11 9.90 1.00
CA THR A 284 20.43 10.28 0.50
C THR A 284 21.41 9.12 0.68
N ALA A 285 21.46 8.52 1.87
CA ALA A 285 22.29 7.34 2.09
C ALA A 285 21.90 6.17 1.19
N ALA A 286 20.58 5.97 0.95
CA ALA A 286 20.07 4.95 0.06
C ALA A 286 20.56 5.14 -1.38
N ASN A 287 20.46 6.35 -1.93
CA ASN A 287 20.93 6.65 -3.28
C ASN A 287 22.45 6.50 -3.39
N ASN A 288 23.21 7.01 -2.42
CA ASN A 288 24.67 6.89 -2.39
C ASN A 288 25.14 5.41 -2.34
N LEU A 289 24.40 4.55 -1.64
CA LEU A 289 24.73 3.13 -1.58
C LEU A 289 24.51 2.46 -2.95
N ILE A 290 23.43 2.79 -3.65
CA ILE A 290 23.16 2.28 -4.99
C ILE A 290 24.30 2.67 -5.96
N ASP A 291 24.78 3.92 -5.87
CA ASP A 291 25.89 4.40 -6.71
C ASP A 291 27.22 3.67 -6.41
N GLN A 292 27.40 3.15 -5.20
CA GLN A 292 28.59 2.38 -4.81
C GLN A 292 28.57 0.93 -5.30
N MET A 293 27.44 0.40 -5.75
CA MET A 293 27.31 -0.98 -6.22
C MET A 293 28.20 -1.20 -7.46
N LYS A 294 29.09 -2.18 -7.37
CA LYS A 294 29.98 -2.60 -8.47
C LYS A 294 29.94 -4.11 -8.56
N PRO A 295 29.73 -4.68 -9.76
CA PRO A 295 29.65 -6.12 -9.96
C PRO A 295 30.91 -6.85 -9.49
N LEU A 296 30.71 -7.87 -8.63
CA LEU A 296 31.81 -8.71 -8.15
C LEU A 296 31.30 -10.08 -7.66
N GLY A 297 32.19 -11.08 -7.68
CA GLY A 297 31.94 -12.38 -7.06
C GLY A 297 30.90 -13.24 -7.76
N GLU A 298 30.46 -14.27 -7.04
CA GLU A 298 29.51 -15.30 -7.46
C GLU A 298 28.13 -15.07 -6.82
N THR A 299 27.14 -15.93 -7.18
CA THR A 299 25.73 -15.68 -6.86
C THR A 299 25.20 -16.67 -5.83
N ASN A 300 24.70 -16.13 -4.71
CA ASN A 300 23.93 -16.83 -3.70
C ASN A 300 22.60 -16.12 -3.44
N LEU A 301 21.54 -16.59 -4.09
CA LEU A 301 20.20 -16.00 -3.95
C LEU A 301 19.64 -16.19 -2.52
N THR A 302 20.03 -17.28 -1.85
CA THR A 302 19.57 -17.59 -0.49
C THR A 302 20.01 -16.52 0.50
N ILE A 303 21.31 -16.13 0.47
CA ILE A 303 21.85 -15.15 1.40
C ILE A 303 21.20 -13.76 1.15
N GLY A 304 21.03 -13.37 -0.11
CA GLY A 304 20.35 -12.14 -0.45
C GLY A 304 18.96 -12.06 0.18
N LEU A 305 18.15 -13.10 -0.03
CA LEU A 305 16.77 -13.16 0.48
C LEU A 305 16.71 -13.19 2.01
N VAL A 306 17.54 -14.01 2.68
CA VAL A 306 17.52 -14.07 4.13
C VAL A 306 17.96 -12.75 4.77
N TRP A 307 18.92 -12.04 4.16
CA TRP A 307 19.33 -10.73 4.67
C TRP A 307 18.32 -9.62 4.35
N GLY A 308 17.57 -9.74 3.24
CA GLY A 308 16.39 -8.91 3.01
C GLY A 308 15.34 -9.10 4.11
N TRP A 309 15.13 -10.35 4.55
CA TRP A 309 14.22 -10.65 5.66
C TRP A 309 14.76 -10.14 7.02
N GLN A 310 16.06 -10.33 7.28
CA GLN A 310 16.73 -9.79 8.47
C GLN A 310 16.61 -8.26 8.55
N ALA A 311 16.70 -7.57 7.42
CA ALA A 311 16.56 -6.12 7.36
C ALA A 311 15.15 -5.62 7.75
N LEU A 312 14.13 -6.46 7.60
CA LEU A 312 12.75 -6.16 8.00
C LEU A 312 12.42 -6.65 9.42
N SER A 313 13.32 -7.42 10.06
CA SER A 313 13.09 -8.10 11.34
C SER A 313 13.62 -7.28 12.52
N THR A 314 12.88 -7.31 13.62
CA THR A 314 13.32 -6.71 14.89
C THR A 314 14.45 -7.53 15.54
N GLY A 315 15.36 -6.86 16.23
CA GLY A 315 16.49 -7.50 16.89
C GLY A 315 17.70 -7.68 15.99
N PRO A 316 18.80 -8.24 16.54
CA PRO A 316 20.04 -8.42 15.81
C PRO A 316 19.86 -9.38 14.62
N PRO A 317 20.64 -9.21 13.54
CA PRO A 317 21.82 -8.33 13.42
C PRO A 317 21.50 -6.88 13.00
N LEU A 318 20.37 -6.58 12.34
CA LEU A 318 20.11 -5.28 11.75
C LEU A 318 19.17 -4.38 12.57
N ASN A 319 18.53 -4.93 13.60
CA ASN A 319 17.73 -4.20 14.59
C ASN A 319 16.65 -3.27 13.99
N ALA A 320 15.88 -3.77 13.02
CA ALA A 320 14.75 -2.98 12.51
C ALA A 320 13.84 -2.51 13.65
N PRO A 321 13.31 -1.29 13.60
CA PRO A 321 12.37 -0.81 14.63
C PRO A 321 11.17 -1.74 14.81
N GLY A 322 10.52 -1.73 15.98
CA GLY A 322 9.30 -2.48 16.23
C GLY A 322 8.27 -2.30 15.09
N LEU A 323 7.54 -3.33 14.74
CA LEU A 323 6.57 -3.31 13.64
C LEU A 323 5.30 -2.58 14.07
N PRO A 324 5.01 -1.37 13.52
CA PRO A 324 3.78 -0.67 13.84
C PRO A 324 2.55 -1.41 13.30
N PRO A 325 1.36 -1.24 13.90
CA PRO A 325 0.12 -1.72 13.30
C PRO A 325 -0.06 -1.21 11.86
N ASN A 326 -0.74 -1.97 11.03
CA ASN A 326 -1.04 -1.65 9.63
C ASN A 326 0.23 -1.37 8.80
N THR A 327 1.30 -2.14 9.03
CA THR A 327 2.55 -2.04 8.25
C THR A 327 2.63 -3.20 7.27
N SER A 328 2.73 -2.89 5.97
CA SER A 328 3.07 -3.87 4.95
C SER A 328 4.59 -4.03 4.86
N GLN A 329 5.06 -5.27 4.84
CA GLN A 329 6.46 -5.61 4.62
C GLN A 329 6.66 -6.23 3.24
N VAL A 330 7.62 -5.73 2.49
CA VAL A 330 7.86 -6.12 1.10
C VAL A 330 9.35 -6.33 0.85
N ILE A 331 9.69 -7.38 0.14
CA ILE A 331 11.01 -7.61 -0.45
C ILE A 331 10.90 -7.44 -1.96
N VAL A 332 11.73 -6.59 -2.54
CA VAL A 332 11.93 -6.47 -3.98
C VAL A 332 13.29 -7.12 -4.27
N PHE A 333 13.24 -8.31 -4.82
CA PHE A 333 14.40 -9.14 -5.10
C PHE A 333 14.73 -9.14 -6.59
N MET A 334 15.91 -8.64 -6.95
CA MET A 334 16.36 -8.57 -8.33
C MET A 334 17.68 -9.35 -8.50
N THR A 335 17.76 -10.18 -9.54
CA THR A 335 18.96 -10.92 -9.96
C THR A 335 19.00 -11.06 -11.48
N ASP A 336 20.20 -11.28 -12.02
CA ASP A 336 20.41 -11.55 -13.45
C ASP A 336 20.72 -13.02 -13.73
N GLY A 337 20.80 -13.88 -12.71
CA GLY A 337 21.27 -15.23 -12.89
C GLY A 337 20.74 -16.27 -11.92
N PHE A 338 21.39 -17.41 -12.01
CA PHE A 338 21.15 -18.57 -11.16
C PHE A 338 22.16 -18.61 -10.01
N ASN A 339 21.84 -19.41 -8.97
CA ASN A 339 22.81 -19.73 -7.94
C ASN A 339 24.07 -20.37 -8.53
N THR A 340 25.25 -19.89 -8.16
CA THR A 340 26.54 -20.44 -8.55
C THR A 340 27.37 -20.94 -7.40
N ALA A 341 27.22 -20.30 -6.22
CA ALA A 341 27.96 -20.70 -5.03
C ALA A 341 27.18 -20.37 -3.76
N ASN A 342 27.45 -21.10 -2.70
CA ASN A 342 27.10 -20.79 -1.32
C ASN A 342 28.20 -21.35 -0.41
N ARG A 343 28.08 -21.22 0.91
CA ARG A 343 29.06 -21.68 1.88
C ARG A 343 29.49 -23.16 1.68
N TRP A 344 28.63 -24.05 1.15
CA TRP A 344 28.89 -25.48 1.02
C TRP A 344 29.11 -25.97 -0.40
N ASN A 345 28.66 -25.20 -1.37
CA ASN A 345 28.68 -25.56 -2.77
C ASN A 345 29.29 -24.43 -3.60
N ASN A 346 30.19 -24.78 -4.52
CA ASN A 346 30.70 -23.87 -5.53
C ASN A 346 30.68 -24.57 -6.86
N VAL A 347 29.65 -24.31 -7.66
CA VAL A 347 29.40 -25.04 -8.92
C VAL A 347 30.44 -24.71 -9.99
N LEU A 348 30.94 -23.47 -10.00
CA LEU A 348 31.95 -23.04 -10.96
C LEU A 348 33.28 -23.79 -10.75
N PHE A 349 33.60 -24.23 -9.55
CA PHE A 349 34.78 -25.02 -9.22
C PHE A 349 34.49 -26.51 -9.02
N GLY A 350 33.29 -26.97 -9.49
CA GLY A 350 32.96 -28.41 -9.52
C GLY A 350 32.56 -28.98 -8.13
N SER A 351 32.25 -28.14 -7.16
CA SER A 351 31.76 -28.56 -5.83
C SER A 351 30.26 -28.37 -5.70
N GLY A 352 29.51 -29.44 -5.49
CA GLY A 352 28.08 -29.41 -5.30
C GLY A 352 27.27 -29.22 -6.58
N THR A 353 26.01 -28.84 -6.46
CA THR A 353 25.08 -28.63 -7.57
C THR A 353 24.24 -27.37 -7.36
N THR A 354 23.85 -26.72 -8.44
CA THR A 354 22.87 -25.61 -8.40
C THR A 354 21.60 -26.04 -7.68
N ALA A 355 21.11 -27.24 -7.92
CA ALA A 355 19.89 -27.76 -7.27
C ALA A 355 19.97 -27.78 -5.74
N ALA A 356 21.17 -28.04 -5.17
CA ALA A 356 21.36 -28.02 -3.72
C ALA A 356 21.25 -26.59 -3.15
N ILE A 357 21.73 -25.58 -3.89
CA ILE A 357 21.60 -24.16 -3.51
C ILE A 357 20.16 -23.70 -3.73
N ASP A 358 19.53 -24.06 -4.84
CA ASP A 358 18.15 -23.72 -5.19
C ASP A 358 17.15 -24.24 -4.16
N ALA A 359 17.36 -25.43 -3.61
CA ALA A 359 16.54 -25.99 -2.54
C ALA A 359 16.56 -25.08 -1.28
N ARG A 360 17.71 -24.47 -0.97
CA ARG A 360 17.81 -23.52 0.17
C ARG A 360 17.08 -22.21 -0.15
N THR A 361 17.24 -21.71 -1.39
CA THR A 361 16.51 -20.52 -1.86
C THR A 361 15.00 -20.74 -1.82
N ALA A 362 14.49 -21.90 -2.25
CA ALA A 362 13.06 -22.21 -2.18
C ALA A 362 12.54 -22.22 -0.74
N LEU A 363 13.33 -22.75 0.22
CA LEU A 363 12.97 -22.74 1.64
C LEU A 363 12.89 -21.33 2.23
N VAL A 364 13.86 -20.48 1.95
CA VAL A 364 13.82 -19.09 2.44
C VAL A 364 12.64 -18.32 1.85
N CYS A 365 12.32 -18.50 0.56
CA CYS A 365 11.14 -17.90 -0.05
C CYS A 365 9.85 -18.34 0.65
N SER A 366 9.72 -19.64 0.95
CA SER A 366 8.57 -20.19 1.67
C SER A 366 8.45 -19.59 3.07
N ASN A 367 9.57 -19.52 3.80
CA ASN A 367 9.61 -18.96 5.17
C ASN A 367 9.25 -17.48 5.20
N ILE A 368 9.76 -16.68 4.26
CA ILE A 368 9.43 -15.25 4.13
C ILE A 368 7.93 -15.05 3.85
N LYS A 369 7.36 -15.83 2.93
CA LYS A 369 5.92 -15.78 2.63
C LYS A 369 5.07 -16.22 3.82
N ALA A 370 5.49 -17.23 4.55
CA ALA A 370 4.83 -17.68 5.79
C ALA A 370 4.86 -16.62 6.90
N ALA A 371 5.88 -15.75 6.91
CA ALA A 371 5.95 -14.60 7.80
C ALA A 371 5.05 -13.42 7.37
N GLY A 372 4.27 -13.56 6.30
CA GLY A 372 3.35 -12.51 5.80
C GLY A 372 4.05 -11.42 5.00
N ILE A 373 5.29 -11.62 4.58
CA ILE A 373 6.07 -10.66 3.80
C ILE A 373 5.82 -10.90 2.30
N THR A 374 5.52 -9.83 1.57
CA THR A 374 5.33 -9.89 0.13
C THR A 374 6.68 -9.89 -0.59
N ILE A 375 6.87 -10.80 -1.55
CA ILE A 375 8.07 -10.89 -2.37
C ILE A 375 7.73 -10.55 -3.82
N TYR A 376 8.43 -9.56 -4.38
CA TYR A 376 8.56 -9.34 -5.81
C TYR A 376 9.89 -9.94 -6.27
N THR A 377 9.87 -10.69 -7.35
CA THR A 377 11.09 -11.26 -7.96
C THR A 377 11.25 -10.77 -9.39
N ILE A 378 12.47 -10.37 -9.74
CA ILE A 378 12.81 -9.82 -11.04
C ILE A 378 14.05 -10.54 -11.53
N GLN A 379 13.95 -11.19 -12.69
CA GLN A 379 15.08 -11.79 -13.38
C GLN A 379 15.39 -11.00 -14.64
N VAL A 380 16.66 -10.65 -14.84
CA VAL A 380 17.13 -9.97 -16.06
C VAL A 380 18.07 -10.89 -16.82
N ASP A 381 17.61 -11.41 -17.94
CA ASP A 381 18.43 -12.18 -18.87
C ASP A 381 18.63 -11.42 -20.18
N THR A 382 19.85 -10.95 -20.43
CA THR A 382 20.21 -10.18 -21.62
C THR A 382 20.85 -11.01 -22.71
N SER A 383 21.25 -12.23 -22.42
CA SER A 383 21.90 -13.13 -23.34
C SER A 383 20.96 -14.12 -24.03
N GLY A 384 19.79 -14.35 -23.41
CA GLY A 384 18.87 -15.40 -23.80
C GLY A 384 19.33 -16.79 -23.36
N ASP A 385 20.42 -16.87 -22.58
CA ASP A 385 21.03 -18.13 -22.14
C ASP A 385 20.41 -18.64 -20.83
N SER A 386 19.64 -17.79 -20.12
CA SER A 386 19.02 -18.09 -18.86
C SER A 386 17.48 -18.13 -19.03
N PRO A 387 16.87 -19.31 -19.22
CA PRO A 387 15.41 -19.40 -19.32
C PRO A 387 14.73 -18.86 -18.06
N PRO A 388 13.42 -18.50 -18.13
CA PRO A 388 12.67 -18.07 -16.96
C PRO A 388 12.82 -19.04 -15.80
N SER A 389 13.31 -18.54 -14.66
CA SER A 389 13.60 -19.37 -13.49
C SER A 389 12.30 -19.74 -12.77
N THR A 390 11.96 -21.04 -12.77
CA THR A 390 10.83 -21.56 -12.01
C THR A 390 11.02 -21.35 -10.50
N LEU A 391 12.26 -21.32 -10.01
CA LEU A 391 12.60 -21.00 -8.64
C LEU A 391 12.15 -19.58 -8.28
N LEU A 392 12.53 -18.58 -9.10
CA LEU A 392 12.18 -17.17 -8.86
C LEU A 392 10.69 -16.92 -9.07
N GLN A 393 10.06 -17.58 -10.06
CA GLN A 393 8.62 -17.55 -10.26
C GLN A 393 7.87 -18.06 -9.03
N ASN A 394 8.30 -19.19 -8.47
CA ASN A 394 7.70 -19.77 -7.27
C ASN A 394 8.04 -18.98 -5.99
N CYS A 395 9.13 -18.23 -5.97
CA CYS A 395 9.54 -17.35 -4.88
C CYS A 395 8.63 -16.13 -4.78
N ALA A 396 8.20 -15.56 -5.89
CA ALA A 396 7.24 -14.47 -5.90
C ALA A 396 5.98 -14.80 -5.10
N SER A 397 5.36 -13.81 -4.47
CA SER A 397 4.14 -14.01 -3.67
C SER A 397 2.93 -14.38 -4.51
N ASP A 398 2.87 -13.91 -5.74
CA ASP A 398 1.91 -14.32 -6.78
C ASP A 398 2.46 -14.04 -8.18
N THR A 399 1.74 -14.48 -9.21
CA THR A 399 2.18 -14.38 -10.62
C THR A 399 2.35 -12.95 -11.12
N ASN A 400 1.66 -11.97 -10.52
CA ASN A 400 1.79 -10.55 -10.90
C ASN A 400 3.01 -9.88 -10.24
N LYS A 401 3.74 -10.61 -9.41
CA LYS A 401 4.94 -10.15 -8.71
C LYS A 401 6.21 -10.81 -9.22
N TRP A 402 6.10 -11.58 -10.31
CA TRP A 402 7.21 -12.18 -11.05
C TRP A 402 7.43 -11.47 -12.37
N PHE A 403 8.66 -11.03 -12.62
CA PHE A 403 9.06 -10.35 -13.84
C PHE A 403 10.29 -11.03 -14.46
N TYR A 404 10.19 -11.37 -15.75
CA TYR A 404 11.30 -11.85 -16.54
C TYR A 404 11.57 -10.86 -17.66
N LEU A 405 12.77 -10.30 -17.68
CA LEU A 405 13.17 -9.20 -18.56
C LEU A 405 14.32 -9.65 -19.46
N GLN A 406 14.20 -9.40 -20.75
CA GLN A 406 15.25 -9.70 -21.73
C GLN A 406 16.06 -8.45 -22.11
N ASN A 407 15.64 -7.28 -21.64
CA ASN A 407 16.34 -6.01 -21.85
C ASN A 407 16.51 -5.29 -20.50
N PRO A 408 17.74 -4.90 -20.12
CA PRO A 408 17.98 -4.18 -18.87
C PRO A 408 17.20 -2.87 -18.75
N GLY A 409 16.90 -2.20 -19.88
CA GLY A 409 16.09 -0.98 -19.89
C GLY A 409 14.66 -1.16 -19.37
N GLU A 410 14.14 -2.39 -19.40
CA GLU A 410 12.81 -2.72 -18.87
C GLU A 410 12.78 -2.68 -17.33
N LEU A 411 13.94 -2.76 -16.64
CA LEU A 411 14.03 -2.61 -15.19
C LEU A 411 13.38 -1.32 -14.69
N VAL A 412 13.61 -0.23 -15.41
CA VAL A 412 13.03 1.08 -15.08
C VAL A 412 11.51 1.03 -15.09
N THR A 413 10.91 0.37 -16.09
CA THR A 413 9.46 0.22 -16.20
C THR A 413 8.90 -0.65 -15.08
N VAL A 414 9.55 -1.80 -14.81
CA VAL A 414 9.11 -2.74 -13.77
C VAL A 414 9.23 -2.12 -12.39
N PHE A 415 10.35 -1.48 -12.07
CA PHE A 415 10.53 -0.79 -10.78
C PHE A 415 9.53 0.36 -10.61
N THR A 416 9.18 1.06 -11.70
CA THR A 416 8.12 2.07 -11.70
C THR A 416 6.76 1.44 -11.40
N GLN A 417 6.42 0.33 -12.03
CA GLN A 417 5.16 -0.40 -11.76
C GLN A 417 5.09 -0.88 -10.29
N ILE A 418 6.19 -1.44 -9.78
CA ILE A 418 6.29 -1.86 -8.38
C ILE A 418 6.11 -0.65 -7.46
N GLY A 419 6.77 0.46 -7.72
CA GLY A 419 6.65 1.69 -6.93
C GLY A 419 5.23 2.24 -6.89
N ILE A 420 4.51 2.22 -8.02
CA ILE A 420 3.09 2.59 -8.09
C ILE A 420 2.24 1.62 -7.25
N ALA A 421 2.45 0.30 -7.41
CA ALA A 421 1.72 -0.70 -6.66
C ALA A 421 1.93 -0.57 -5.14
N LEU A 422 3.18 -0.33 -4.70
CA LEU A 422 3.53 -0.12 -3.30
C LEU A 422 2.92 1.18 -2.74
N SER A 423 2.91 2.24 -3.55
CA SER A 423 2.27 3.51 -3.19
C SER A 423 0.76 3.36 -3.04
N GLN A 424 0.13 2.55 -3.90
CA GLN A 424 -1.31 2.24 -3.83
C GLN A 424 -1.67 1.39 -2.62
N LEU A 425 -0.85 0.40 -2.22
CA LEU A 425 -1.04 -0.36 -0.99
C LEU A 425 -1.17 0.54 0.25
N ARG A 426 -0.52 1.69 0.22
CA ARG A 426 -0.60 2.70 1.29
C ARG A 426 -1.91 3.48 1.28
N ILE A 427 -2.56 3.65 0.12
CA ILE A 427 -3.76 4.47 -0.07
C ILE A 427 -5.05 3.63 0.07
N ALA A 428 -4.98 2.32 -0.17
CA ALA A 428 -6.14 1.46 -0.38
C ALA A 428 -6.70 0.75 0.87
N MET A 429 -6.15 1.02 2.08
CA MET A 429 -6.70 0.52 3.35
C MET A 429 -7.42 1.69 4.10
#